data_83e01f8259c3c7da185e114e58056ed2
#
_entry.id   83e01f8259c3c7da185e114e58056ed2
#
_cell.length_a   1.000
_cell.length_b   1.000
_cell.length_c   1.000
_cell.angle_alpha   90.00
_cell.angle_beta   90.00
_cell.angle_gamma   90.00
#
_symmetry.space_group_name_H-M   'P 1'
#
loop_
_entity.id
_entity.type
_entity.pdbx_description
1 polymer ?
#
loop_
_entity_poly.entity_id
_entity_poly.type
_entity_poly.pdbx_seq_one_letter_code
_entity_poly.pdbx_strand_id
1 'polypeptide(L)'
;LIGTTGVYGDCGGALVDESRPPRPVTARAKRRVAAERRARDAVRRGLASVALLRVPGIYAHDRLPDDRLRRGLPAPLPAEDSHTNHIHADDLAAIAWLALLRGRPGRAVNAVDDSGLKMGDWFDRVADACGLPRPPRLPRAELAARVSPMMLSFMNESRRLANRRLKRELRARLRWPTVDAALAEVRAQRLAGGAA
;
A
#
# COMPACT_ATOMS: atom_id res chain seq x y z
N LEU A 1 -11.74 -3.03 11.64
CA LEU A 1 -10.34 -3.31 11.96
C LEU A 1 -9.46 -2.93 10.77
N ILE A 2 -8.49 -2.04 10.98
CA ILE A 2 -7.48 -1.70 9.99
C ILE A 2 -6.29 -2.67 10.15
N GLY A 3 -6.07 -3.48 9.12
CA GLY A 3 -5.00 -4.47 9.02
C GLY A 3 -3.95 -4.08 7.98
N THR A 4 -3.30 -5.06 7.35
CA THR A 4 -2.26 -4.83 6.33
C THR A 4 -2.38 -5.85 5.20
N THR A 5 -1.98 -5.46 3.99
CA THR A 5 -1.84 -6.37 2.85
C THR A 5 -0.66 -7.33 2.99
N GLY A 6 0.29 -7.07 3.91
CA GLY A 6 1.37 -7.99 4.25
C GLY A 6 0.91 -9.37 4.76
N VAL A 7 -0.37 -9.52 5.12
CA VAL A 7 -0.95 -10.84 5.48
C VAL A 7 -0.86 -11.86 4.36
N TYR A 8 -0.79 -11.46 3.10
CA TYR A 8 -0.69 -12.36 1.97
C TYR A 8 0.71 -12.95 1.77
N GLY A 9 1.76 -12.31 2.30
CA GLY A 9 3.15 -12.63 2.02
C GLY A 9 3.55 -12.32 0.58
N ASP A 10 4.63 -12.93 0.11
CA ASP A 10 5.02 -12.86 -1.30
C ASP A 10 4.07 -13.69 -2.16
N CYS A 11 3.72 -13.14 -3.31
CA CYS A 11 2.82 -13.78 -4.28
C CYS A 11 3.44 -13.86 -5.68
N GLY A 12 4.74 -13.59 -5.83
CA GLY A 12 5.44 -13.60 -7.11
C GLY A 12 4.84 -12.65 -8.16
N GLY A 13 4.30 -11.50 -7.71
CA GLY A 13 3.65 -10.52 -8.60
C GLY A 13 2.24 -10.92 -9.10
N ALA A 14 1.68 -12.03 -8.61
CA ALA A 14 0.32 -12.43 -8.99
C ALA A 14 -0.74 -11.41 -8.57
N LEU A 15 -1.84 -11.34 -9.34
CA LEU A 15 -3.03 -10.59 -8.94
C LEU A 15 -3.77 -11.37 -7.83
N VAL A 16 -4.00 -10.69 -6.70
CA VAL A 16 -4.55 -11.27 -5.48
C VAL A 16 -5.80 -10.53 -5.06
N ASP A 17 -6.86 -11.26 -4.77
CA ASP A 17 -8.04 -10.74 -4.11
C ASP A 17 -8.16 -11.27 -2.67
N GLU A 18 -9.22 -10.90 -1.99
CA GLU A 18 -9.43 -11.23 -0.58
C GLU A 18 -9.82 -12.68 -0.32
N SER A 19 -10.05 -13.49 -1.36
CA SER A 19 -10.31 -14.93 -1.24
C SER A 19 -9.01 -15.71 -1.02
N ARG A 20 -7.86 -15.14 -1.40
CA ARG A 20 -6.55 -15.77 -1.19
C ARG A 20 -6.28 -15.95 0.30
N PRO A 21 -5.96 -17.16 0.75
CA PRO A 21 -5.58 -17.41 2.14
C PRO A 21 -4.34 -16.60 2.56
N PRO A 22 -4.34 -16.01 3.77
CA PRO A 22 -3.14 -15.36 4.32
C PRO A 22 -1.97 -16.32 4.45
N ARG A 23 -0.77 -15.89 4.02
CA ARG A 23 0.51 -16.60 4.18
C ARG A 23 1.57 -15.66 4.76
N PRO A 24 1.39 -15.19 6.01
CA PRO A 24 2.27 -14.19 6.61
C PRO A 24 3.65 -14.76 6.89
N VAL A 25 4.71 -14.09 6.41
CA VAL A 25 6.09 -14.46 6.67
C VAL A 25 6.66 -13.70 7.87
N THR A 26 6.46 -12.38 7.92
CA THR A 26 7.02 -11.53 8.96
C THR A 26 6.24 -11.63 10.28
N ALA A 27 6.92 -11.42 11.42
CA ALA A 27 6.29 -11.40 12.75
C ALA A 27 5.15 -10.36 12.83
N ARG A 28 5.31 -9.20 12.16
CA ARG A 28 4.28 -8.17 12.05
C ARG A 28 3.05 -8.70 11.32
N ALA A 29 3.21 -9.35 10.18
CA ALA A 29 2.10 -9.90 9.41
C ALA A 29 1.39 -11.05 10.16
N LYS A 30 2.14 -11.90 10.86
CA LYS A 30 1.58 -12.98 11.72
C LYS A 30 0.68 -12.41 12.82
N ARG A 31 1.12 -11.34 13.50
CA ARG A 31 0.29 -10.62 14.50
C ARG A 31 -0.98 -10.05 13.90
N ARG A 32 -0.93 -9.50 12.68
CA ARG A 32 -2.11 -8.97 11.98
C ARG A 32 -3.09 -10.07 11.59
N VAL A 33 -2.61 -11.22 11.12
CA VAL A 33 -3.47 -12.39 10.87
C VAL A 33 -4.13 -12.88 12.16
N ALA A 34 -3.41 -12.93 13.28
CA ALA A 34 -3.99 -13.28 14.57
C ALA A 34 -5.10 -12.30 14.99
N ALA A 35 -4.90 -10.99 14.78
CA ALA A 35 -5.93 -9.98 15.04
C ALA A 35 -7.16 -10.16 14.13
N GLU A 36 -6.98 -10.45 12.81
CA GLU A 36 -8.09 -10.77 11.91
C GLU A 36 -8.88 -11.99 12.38
N ARG A 37 -8.19 -13.06 12.85
CA ARG A 37 -8.84 -14.27 13.37
C ARG A 37 -9.67 -13.94 14.60
N ARG A 38 -9.11 -13.23 15.59
CA ARG A 38 -9.84 -12.81 16.80
C ARG A 38 -11.07 -11.98 16.48
N ALA A 39 -10.96 -11.04 15.53
CA ALA A 39 -12.08 -10.23 15.07
C ALA A 39 -13.20 -11.11 14.46
N ARG A 40 -12.84 -12.07 13.60
CA ARG A 40 -13.82 -13.02 13.05
C ARG A 40 -14.44 -13.92 14.09
N ASP A 41 -13.67 -14.33 15.10
CA ASP A 41 -14.18 -15.14 16.22
C ASP A 41 -15.21 -14.33 17.04
N ALA A 42 -14.93 -13.07 17.33
CA ALA A 42 -15.88 -12.20 18.03
C ALA A 42 -17.17 -12.01 17.20
N VAL A 43 -17.05 -11.84 15.87
CA VAL A 43 -18.21 -11.76 14.97
C VAL A 43 -19.03 -13.06 15.00
N ARG A 44 -18.39 -14.25 14.90
CA ARG A 44 -19.10 -15.54 14.93
C ARG A 44 -19.84 -15.79 16.24
N ARG A 45 -19.31 -15.27 17.34
CA ARG A 45 -19.91 -15.36 18.67
C ARG A 45 -20.96 -14.28 18.94
N GLY A 46 -21.27 -13.42 17.96
CA GLY A 46 -22.23 -12.32 18.14
C GLY A 46 -21.77 -11.19 19.05
N LEU A 47 -20.47 -11.15 19.41
CA LEU A 47 -19.93 -10.16 20.36
C LEU A 47 -19.58 -8.82 19.71
N ALA A 48 -19.40 -8.79 18.39
CA ALA A 48 -19.03 -7.58 17.67
C ALA A 48 -19.41 -7.65 16.19
N SER A 49 -19.61 -6.49 15.56
CA SER A 49 -19.68 -6.34 14.11
C SER A 49 -18.40 -5.68 13.61
N VAL A 50 -17.55 -6.42 12.89
CA VAL A 50 -16.22 -5.94 12.47
C VAL A 50 -16.02 -6.18 10.98
N ALA A 51 -15.85 -5.12 10.19
CA ALA A 51 -15.30 -5.18 8.86
C ALA A 51 -13.76 -5.12 8.91
N LEU A 52 -13.07 -5.81 8.01
CA LEU A 52 -11.62 -5.92 7.98
C LEU A 52 -11.08 -5.19 6.75
N LEU A 53 -10.26 -4.15 6.94
CA LEU A 53 -9.57 -3.45 5.85
C LEU A 53 -8.11 -3.92 5.80
N ARG A 54 -7.68 -4.47 4.66
CA ARG A 54 -6.29 -4.80 4.38
C ARG A 54 -5.67 -3.64 3.62
N VAL A 55 -4.80 -2.89 4.30
CA VAL A 55 -4.27 -1.61 3.86
C VAL A 55 -2.82 -1.78 3.40
N PRO A 56 -2.43 -1.23 2.23
CA PRO A 56 -1.08 -1.26 1.70
C PRO A 56 -0.21 -0.10 2.21
N GLY A 57 0.71 0.40 1.40
CA GLY A 57 1.44 1.65 1.64
C GLY A 57 0.48 2.85 1.62
N ILE A 58 0.41 3.57 2.73
CA ILE A 58 -0.40 4.79 2.82
C ILE A 58 0.48 5.98 2.44
N TYR A 59 0.00 6.82 1.52
CA TYR A 59 0.67 8.05 1.14
C TYR A 59 -0.26 9.26 1.22
N ALA A 60 0.32 10.45 1.30
CA ALA A 60 -0.36 11.75 1.26
C ALA A 60 0.65 12.81 0.79
N HIS A 61 0.20 14.05 0.57
CA HIS A 61 1.06 15.15 0.14
C HIS A 61 2.23 15.42 1.09
N ASP A 62 2.02 15.25 2.39
CA ASP A 62 2.99 15.38 3.48
C ASP A 62 3.61 14.04 3.91
N ARG A 63 3.30 12.96 3.20
CA ARG A 63 3.75 11.61 3.53
C ARG A 63 4.25 10.87 2.30
N LEU A 64 5.15 11.49 1.59
CA LEU A 64 5.88 10.89 0.48
C LEU A 64 7.26 10.39 0.95
N PRO A 65 7.90 9.46 0.23
CA PRO A 65 9.23 8.97 0.55
C PRO A 65 10.36 9.94 0.10
N ASP A 66 10.16 11.26 0.21
CA ASP A 66 11.08 12.28 -0.26
C ASP A 66 12.39 12.31 0.54
N ASP A 67 12.38 12.08 1.85
CA ASP A 67 13.60 11.91 2.65
C ASP A 67 14.49 10.78 2.14
N ARG A 68 13.87 9.66 1.75
CA ARG A 68 14.57 8.54 1.14
C ARG A 68 15.25 8.95 -0.17
N LEU A 69 14.54 9.72 -1.00
CA LEU A 69 15.02 10.20 -2.29
C LEU A 69 16.14 11.23 -2.13
N ARG A 70 16.01 12.18 -1.20
CA ARG A 70 17.07 13.15 -0.85
C ARG A 70 18.35 12.48 -0.41
N ARG A 71 18.26 11.35 0.27
CA ARG A 71 19.41 10.55 0.71
C ARG A 71 19.97 9.65 -0.37
N GLY A 72 19.43 9.66 -1.59
CA GLY A 72 19.89 8.84 -2.71
C GLY A 72 19.81 7.32 -2.45
N LEU A 73 18.88 6.87 -1.59
CA LEU A 73 18.78 5.45 -1.28
C LEU A 73 18.27 4.66 -2.49
N PRO A 74 18.91 3.54 -2.85
CA PRO A 74 18.67 2.84 -4.09
C PRO A 74 17.32 2.12 -4.15
N ALA A 75 16.88 1.83 -5.37
CA ALA A 75 15.76 0.96 -5.69
C ALA A 75 16.23 -0.28 -6.48
N PRO A 76 15.44 -1.37 -6.54
CA PRO A 76 15.82 -2.56 -7.31
C PRO A 76 15.95 -2.27 -8.80
N LEU A 77 16.79 -3.02 -9.51
CA LEU A 77 16.77 -3.08 -10.98
C LEU A 77 15.36 -3.47 -11.46
N PRO A 78 14.88 -2.94 -12.61
CA PRO A 78 13.53 -3.20 -13.11
C PRO A 78 13.19 -4.69 -13.28
N ALA A 79 14.18 -5.52 -13.63
CA ALA A 79 14.00 -6.97 -13.78
C ALA A 79 13.77 -7.69 -12.43
N GLU A 80 14.31 -7.14 -11.34
CA GLU A 80 14.24 -7.72 -10.00
C GLU A 80 13.23 -7.00 -9.09
N ASP A 81 12.50 -6.02 -9.62
CA ASP A 81 11.63 -5.15 -8.83
C ASP A 81 10.29 -5.80 -8.50
N SER A 82 9.76 -5.46 -7.34
CA SER A 82 8.53 -6.02 -6.79
C SER A 82 7.36 -5.09 -6.98
N HIS A 83 6.18 -5.65 -7.25
CA HIS A 83 4.94 -4.88 -7.26
C HIS A 83 4.61 -4.37 -5.87
N THR A 84 4.27 -3.10 -5.81
CA THR A 84 3.80 -2.41 -4.61
C THR A 84 2.38 -1.90 -4.80
N ASN A 85 1.68 -1.67 -3.70
CA ASN A 85 0.30 -1.19 -3.72
C ASN A 85 0.17 0.00 -2.79
N HIS A 86 -0.72 0.91 -3.11
CA HIS A 86 -0.85 2.18 -2.41
C HIS A 86 -2.31 2.53 -2.15
N ILE A 87 -2.52 3.48 -1.25
CA ILE A 87 -3.79 4.17 -1.01
C ILE A 87 -3.50 5.56 -0.45
N HIS A 88 -4.20 6.58 -0.96
CA HIS A 88 -4.13 7.91 -0.37
C HIS A 88 -4.77 7.93 1.01
N ALA A 89 -4.22 8.71 1.95
CA ALA A 89 -4.69 8.77 3.34
C ALA A 89 -6.15 9.18 3.46
N ASP A 90 -6.59 10.19 2.71
CA ASP A 90 -7.97 10.66 2.75
C ASP A 90 -8.94 9.66 2.13
N ASP A 91 -8.54 8.97 1.04
CA ASP A 91 -9.33 7.87 0.49
C ASP A 91 -9.47 6.73 1.50
N LEU A 92 -8.38 6.41 2.22
CA LEU A 92 -8.43 5.41 3.28
C LEU A 92 -9.38 5.83 4.41
N ALA A 93 -9.37 7.11 4.81
CA ALA A 93 -10.30 7.64 5.80
C ALA A 93 -11.76 7.50 5.35
N ALA A 94 -12.05 7.88 4.10
CA ALA A 94 -13.38 7.71 3.52
C ALA A 94 -13.80 6.22 3.43
N ILE A 95 -12.87 5.33 3.04
CA ILE A 95 -13.09 3.88 2.99
C ILE A 95 -13.37 3.34 4.39
N ALA A 96 -12.63 3.78 5.42
CA ALA A 96 -12.86 3.35 6.80
C ALA A 96 -14.25 3.73 7.28
N TRP A 97 -14.72 4.94 6.95
CA TRP A 97 -16.08 5.38 7.24
C TRP A 97 -17.14 4.56 6.51
N LEU A 98 -16.95 4.32 5.20
CA LEU A 98 -17.84 3.46 4.41
C LEU A 98 -17.88 2.02 4.96
N ALA A 99 -16.75 1.51 5.47
CA ALA A 99 -16.69 0.17 6.04
C ALA A 99 -17.49 0.05 7.35
N LEU A 100 -17.62 1.13 8.13
CA LEU A 100 -18.52 1.16 9.30
C LEU A 100 -20.00 1.08 8.90
N LEU A 101 -20.37 1.71 7.79
CA LEU A 101 -21.76 1.78 7.34
C LEU A 101 -22.18 0.60 6.46
N ARG A 102 -21.29 0.07 5.65
CA ARG A 102 -21.59 -0.92 4.58
C ARG A 102 -20.77 -2.20 4.69
N GLY A 103 -19.79 -2.24 5.59
CA GLY A 103 -18.91 -3.39 5.75
C GLY A 103 -19.66 -4.60 6.30
N ARG A 104 -19.50 -5.75 5.65
CA ARG A 104 -20.09 -7.00 6.15
C ARG A 104 -19.24 -7.56 7.29
N PRO A 105 -19.85 -8.03 8.41
CA PRO A 105 -19.11 -8.59 9.54
C PRO A 105 -18.18 -9.74 9.15
N GLY A 106 -16.94 -9.70 9.62
CA GLY A 106 -15.91 -10.72 9.36
C GLY A 106 -15.29 -10.68 7.94
N ARG A 107 -15.82 -9.83 7.04
CA ARG A 107 -15.39 -9.77 5.65
C ARG A 107 -14.18 -8.85 5.48
N ALA A 108 -13.17 -9.35 4.78
CA ALA A 108 -11.98 -8.57 4.41
C ALA A 108 -12.21 -7.82 3.09
N VAL A 109 -11.63 -6.61 3.02
CA VAL A 109 -11.61 -5.75 1.83
C VAL A 109 -10.19 -5.19 1.66
N ASN A 110 -9.63 -5.32 0.45
CA ASN A 110 -8.38 -4.66 0.10
C ASN A 110 -8.64 -3.17 -0.16
N ALA A 111 -8.10 -2.31 0.69
CA ALA A 111 -8.20 -0.86 0.56
C ALA A 111 -7.01 -0.34 -0.26
N VAL A 112 -7.05 -0.53 -1.58
CA VAL A 112 -5.96 -0.18 -2.50
C VAL A 112 -6.49 0.65 -3.67
N ASP A 113 -5.63 1.51 -4.22
CA ASP A 113 -5.89 2.26 -5.45
C ASP A 113 -5.71 1.39 -6.72
N ASP A 114 -5.77 2.01 -7.89
CA ASP A 114 -5.68 1.33 -9.19
C ASP A 114 -4.26 1.38 -9.80
N SER A 115 -3.24 1.84 -9.08
CA SER A 115 -1.92 2.16 -9.65
C SER A 115 -1.15 0.96 -10.17
N GLY A 116 -1.11 -0.17 -9.45
CA GLY A 116 -0.46 -1.40 -9.89
C GLY A 116 1.05 -1.29 -10.20
N LEU A 117 1.79 -0.42 -9.50
CA LEU A 117 3.18 -0.08 -9.78
C LEU A 117 4.18 -1.11 -9.25
N LYS A 118 5.39 -1.09 -9.80
CA LYS A 118 6.59 -1.61 -9.14
C LYS A 118 7.14 -0.56 -8.17
N MET A 119 7.93 -1.01 -7.18
CA MET A 119 8.41 -0.12 -6.13
C MET A 119 9.35 0.96 -6.65
N GLY A 120 10.23 0.63 -7.57
CA GLY A 120 11.10 1.60 -8.19
C GLY A 120 10.33 2.62 -9.04
N ASP A 121 9.30 2.18 -9.76
CA ASP A 121 8.45 3.10 -10.54
C ASP A 121 7.71 4.07 -9.62
N TRP A 122 7.28 3.62 -8.43
CA TRP A 122 6.73 4.49 -7.42
C TRP A 122 7.73 5.57 -6.98
N PHE A 123 8.97 5.18 -6.69
CA PHE A 123 10.00 6.14 -6.29
C PHE A 123 10.36 7.13 -7.40
N ASP A 124 10.43 6.68 -8.65
CA ASP A 124 10.69 7.55 -9.79
C ASP A 124 9.58 8.60 -9.95
N ARG A 125 8.31 8.20 -9.84
CA ARG A 125 7.17 9.13 -9.93
C ARG A 125 7.17 10.16 -8.82
N VAL A 126 7.49 9.75 -7.58
CA VAL A 126 7.62 10.69 -6.47
C VAL A 126 8.80 11.63 -6.69
N ALA A 127 9.95 11.12 -7.16
CA ALA A 127 11.11 11.95 -7.48
C ALA A 127 10.75 13.04 -8.51
N ASP A 128 10.13 12.64 -9.62
CA ASP A 128 9.69 13.56 -10.67
C ASP A 128 8.69 14.63 -10.15
N ALA A 129 7.72 14.21 -9.33
CA ALA A 129 6.72 15.13 -8.76
C ALA A 129 7.33 16.09 -7.73
N CYS A 130 8.38 15.66 -7.05
CA CYS A 130 9.09 16.43 -6.03
C CYS A 130 10.27 17.25 -6.58
N GLY A 131 10.62 17.14 -7.87
CA GLY A 131 11.82 17.78 -8.43
C GLY A 131 13.12 17.23 -7.84
N LEU A 132 13.13 15.95 -7.45
CA LEU A 132 14.26 15.27 -6.86
C LEU A 132 14.91 14.31 -7.88
N PRO A 133 16.22 14.00 -7.74
CA PRO A 133 16.84 12.96 -8.54
C PRO A 133 16.15 11.60 -8.34
N ARG A 134 15.95 10.85 -9.43
CA ARG A 134 15.49 9.48 -9.35
C ARG A 134 16.52 8.62 -8.62
N PRO A 135 16.08 7.61 -7.82
CA PRO A 135 16.99 6.75 -7.07
C PRO A 135 17.86 5.89 -8.01
N PRO A 136 19.13 5.64 -7.67
CA PRO A 136 19.96 4.69 -8.41
C PRO A 136 19.33 3.30 -8.35
N ARG A 137 19.50 2.52 -9.42
CA ARG A 137 19.01 1.15 -9.52
C ARG A 137 20.13 0.17 -9.24
N LEU A 138 19.95 -0.71 -8.29
CA LEU A 138 20.93 -1.72 -7.90
C LEU A 138 20.38 -3.14 -7.97
N PRO A 139 21.21 -4.14 -8.21
CA PRO A 139 20.84 -5.54 -8.05
C PRO A 139 20.31 -5.81 -6.63
N ARG A 140 19.37 -6.71 -6.50
CA ARG A 140 18.77 -7.06 -5.20
C ARG A 140 19.78 -7.50 -4.16
N ALA A 141 20.85 -8.20 -4.58
CA ALA A 141 21.92 -8.63 -3.69
C ALA A 141 22.64 -7.47 -3.00
N GLU A 142 22.78 -6.31 -3.67
CA GLU A 142 23.45 -5.13 -3.14
C GLU A 142 22.53 -4.28 -2.26
N LEU A 143 21.22 -4.39 -2.42
CA LEU A 143 20.24 -3.60 -1.66
C LEU A 143 20.30 -3.89 -0.16
N ALA A 144 20.60 -5.13 0.23
CA ALA A 144 20.63 -5.54 1.64
C ALA A 144 21.60 -4.71 2.47
N ALA A 145 22.72 -4.26 1.88
CA ALA A 145 23.71 -3.41 2.54
C ALA A 145 23.36 -1.90 2.53
N ARG A 146 22.37 -1.50 1.74
CA ARG A 146 22.07 -0.09 1.48
C ARG A 146 20.72 0.37 2.04
N VAL A 147 19.81 -0.56 2.33
CA VAL A 147 18.47 -0.24 2.84
C VAL A 147 18.21 -0.90 4.19
N SER A 148 17.26 -0.36 4.96
CA SER A 148 16.90 -0.97 6.25
C SER A 148 16.30 -2.37 6.07
N PRO A 149 16.43 -3.28 7.07
CA PRO A 149 15.81 -4.59 7.03
C PRO A 149 14.28 -4.53 6.81
N MET A 150 13.63 -3.50 7.35
CA MET A 150 12.21 -3.27 7.14
C MET A 150 11.91 -2.96 5.67
N MET A 151 12.67 -2.07 5.03
CA MET A 151 12.50 -1.74 3.62
C MET A 151 12.79 -2.95 2.73
N LEU A 152 13.86 -3.69 3.02
CA LEU A 152 14.18 -4.92 2.31
C LEU A 152 13.04 -5.94 2.39
N SER A 153 12.37 -6.06 3.55
CA SER A 153 11.23 -6.96 3.70
C SER A 153 10.05 -6.57 2.81
N PHE A 154 9.84 -5.29 2.54
CA PHE A 154 8.83 -4.84 1.58
C PHE A 154 9.24 -5.09 0.13
N MET A 155 10.52 -4.90 -0.19
CA MET A 155 11.06 -5.16 -1.52
C MET A 155 11.06 -6.66 -1.87
N ASN A 156 11.01 -7.54 -0.89
CA ASN A 156 11.01 -9.00 -1.07
C ASN A 156 9.61 -9.62 -1.20
N GLU A 157 8.55 -8.81 -1.10
CA GLU A 157 7.17 -9.29 -1.24
C GLU A 157 6.52 -8.62 -2.45
N SER A 158 6.28 -9.38 -3.53
CA SER A 158 5.66 -8.90 -4.77
C SER A 158 4.23 -9.40 -4.90
N ARG A 159 3.26 -8.48 -5.03
CA ARG A 159 1.84 -8.80 -5.28
C ARG A 159 1.11 -7.61 -5.89
N ARG A 160 0.14 -7.90 -6.72
CA ARG A 160 -0.84 -6.93 -7.23
C ARG A 160 -2.17 -7.20 -6.55
N LEU A 161 -2.84 -6.19 -6.05
CA LEU A 161 -4.07 -6.37 -5.27
C LEU A 161 -5.29 -5.89 -6.05
N ALA A 162 -6.30 -6.75 -6.14
CA ALA A 162 -7.59 -6.37 -6.69
C ALA A 162 -8.41 -5.61 -5.62
N ASN A 163 -9.11 -4.55 -6.04
CA ASN A 163 -9.98 -3.73 -5.20
C ASN A 163 -11.47 -3.85 -5.57
N ARG A 164 -11.86 -4.98 -6.18
CA ARG A 164 -13.25 -5.18 -6.64
C ARG A 164 -14.25 -5.11 -5.49
N ARG A 165 -13.93 -5.67 -4.31
CA ARG A 165 -14.81 -5.59 -3.13
C ARG A 165 -14.96 -4.17 -2.64
N LEU A 166 -13.87 -3.41 -2.59
CA LEU A 166 -13.88 -1.99 -2.26
C LEU A 166 -14.92 -1.23 -3.11
N LYS A 167 -14.87 -1.41 -4.42
CA LYS A 167 -15.73 -0.72 -5.38
C LYS A 167 -17.17 -1.25 -5.39
N ARG A 168 -17.37 -2.57 -5.30
CA ARG A 168 -18.71 -3.17 -5.44
C ARG A 168 -19.48 -3.26 -4.13
N GLU A 169 -18.81 -3.63 -3.02
CA GLU A 169 -19.48 -3.88 -1.75
C GLU A 169 -19.55 -2.62 -0.87
N LEU A 170 -18.43 -1.87 -0.76
CA LEU A 170 -18.41 -0.59 -0.04
C LEU A 170 -18.88 0.58 -0.91
N ARG A 171 -18.97 0.40 -2.25
CA ARG A 171 -19.30 1.45 -3.23
C ARG A 171 -18.38 2.67 -3.07
N ALA A 172 -17.11 2.41 -2.74
CA ALA A 172 -16.11 3.45 -2.61
C ALA A 172 -15.77 4.04 -3.98
N ARG A 173 -15.70 5.37 -4.02
CA ARG A 173 -15.14 6.13 -5.14
C ARG A 173 -13.87 6.78 -4.64
N LEU A 174 -12.75 6.48 -5.28
CA LEU A 174 -11.47 7.05 -4.90
C LEU A 174 -11.36 8.46 -5.50
N ARG A 175 -10.98 9.43 -4.67
CA ARG A 175 -10.62 10.77 -5.13
C ARG A 175 -9.32 10.73 -5.93
N TRP A 176 -8.38 9.90 -5.46
CA TRP A 176 -7.12 9.64 -6.15
C TRP A 176 -7.07 8.16 -6.58
N PRO A 177 -7.66 7.84 -7.76
CA PRO A 177 -7.73 6.45 -8.24
C PRO A 177 -6.34 5.89 -8.55
N THR A 178 -5.35 6.75 -8.81
CA THR A 178 -3.95 6.36 -9.01
C THR A 178 -3.02 7.31 -8.27
N VAL A 179 -1.80 6.86 -7.99
CA VAL A 179 -0.75 7.71 -7.40
C VAL A 179 -0.45 8.92 -8.29
N ASP A 180 -0.55 8.78 -9.62
CA ASP A 180 -0.31 9.87 -10.56
C ASP A 180 -1.30 11.03 -10.38
N ALA A 181 -2.56 10.72 -10.07
CA ALA A 181 -3.57 11.73 -9.81
C ALA A 181 -3.21 12.60 -8.60
N ALA A 182 -2.73 11.98 -7.50
CA ALA A 182 -2.29 12.72 -6.32
C ALA A 182 -0.95 13.45 -6.55
N LEU A 183 0.00 12.82 -7.24
CA LEU A 183 1.31 13.42 -7.52
C LEU A 183 1.22 14.61 -8.47
N ALA A 184 0.21 14.69 -9.34
CA ALA A 184 -0.07 15.88 -10.15
C ALA A 184 -0.40 17.10 -9.28
N GLU A 185 -1.18 16.91 -8.19
CA GLU A 185 -1.48 17.99 -7.23
C GLU A 185 -0.21 18.43 -6.48
N VAL A 186 0.63 17.46 -6.04
CA VAL A 186 1.92 17.76 -5.38
C VAL A 186 2.82 18.61 -6.30
N ARG A 187 2.92 18.22 -7.57
CA ARG A 187 3.73 18.95 -8.56
C ARG A 187 3.21 20.38 -8.76
N ALA A 188 1.90 20.53 -8.90
CA ALA A 188 1.28 21.85 -9.07
C ALA A 188 1.52 22.76 -7.87
N GLN A 189 1.38 22.25 -6.65
CA GLN A 189 1.65 23.01 -5.42
C GLN A 189 3.11 23.45 -5.30
N ARG A 190 4.06 22.58 -5.66
CA ARG A 190 5.49 22.93 -5.61
C ARG A 190 5.88 23.98 -6.66
N LEU A 191 5.30 23.92 -7.87
CA LEU A 191 5.50 24.94 -8.89
C LEU A 191 4.95 26.29 -8.45
N ALA A 192 3.78 26.32 -7.81
CA ALA A 192 3.18 27.54 -7.27
C ALA A 192 3.97 28.12 -6.08
N GLY A 193 4.50 27.27 -5.19
CA GLY A 193 5.28 27.69 -4.02
C GLY A 193 6.74 28.05 -4.32
N GLY A 194 7.29 27.66 -5.47
CA GLY A 194 8.65 28.01 -5.91
C GLY A 194 8.73 29.31 -6.72
N ALA A 195 7.58 29.94 -6.98
CA ALA A 195 7.49 31.24 -7.69
C ALA A 195 7.38 32.45 -6.74
N ALA A 196 7.49 32.24 -5.45
CA ALA A 196 7.58 33.26 -4.39
C ALA A 196 8.98 33.21 -3.78
#